data_7eb1a832faf04b15e0227d9a269dc636
#
_entry.id   7eb1a832faf04b15e0227d9a269dc636
#
_cell.length_a   1.000
_cell.length_b   1.000
_cell.length_c   1.000
_cell.angle_alpha   90.00
_cell.angle_beta   90.00
_cell.angle_gamma   90.00
#
_symmetry.space_group_name_H-M   'P 1'
#
loop_
_entity.id
_entity.type
_entity.pdbx_description
1 polymer ?
#
loop_
_entity_poly.entity_id
_entity_poly.type
_entity_poly.pdbx_seq_one_letter_code
_entity_poly.pdbx_strand_id
1 'polypeptide(L)' 'MITADDLIGLIRAYNPSTNAEQIAKAYGFCQEMHEGQFRRSGEPYYTHPVAVARILADQHLDDATIITALLHDTIED' A
#
# COMPACT_ATOMS: atom_id res chain seq x y z
N MET A 1 -0.35 -1.45 -12.15
CA MET A 1 -0.49 -1.23 -10.70
C MET A 1 0.52 -0.19 -10.26
N ILE A 2 0.15 0.65 -9.30
CA ILE A 2 1.04 1.69 -8.80
C ILE A 2 2.24 1.08 -8.07
N THR A 3 3.43 1.64 -8.29
CA THR A 3 4.64 1.22 -7.57
C THR A 3 4.71 1.91 -6.20
N ALA A 4 5.62 1.44 -5.33
CA ALA A 4 5.85 2.10 -4.05
C ALA A 4 6.26 3.56 -4.24
N ASP A 5 7.15 3.83 -5.19
CA ASP A 5 7.61 5.20 -5.46
C ASP A 5 6.48 6.09 -5.95
N ASP A 6 5.60 5.57 -6.81
CA ASP A 6 4.45 6.32 -7.30
C ASP A 6 3.47 6.62 -6.16
N LEU A 7 3.22 5.66 -5.29
CA LEU A 7 2.35 5.86 -4.13
C LEU A 7 2.92 6.94 -3.20
N ILE A 8 4.21 6.86 -2.91
CA ILE A 8 4.89 7.85 -2.08
C ILE A 8 4.79 9.24 -2.73
N GLY A 9 4.95 9.33 -4.03
CA GLY A 9 4.81 10.59 -4.76
C GLY A 9 3.43 11.21 -4.60
N LEU A 10 2.37 10.38 -4.70
CA LEU A 10 1.00 10.84 -4.49
C LEU A 10 0.81 11.39 -3.08
N ILE A 11 1.32 10.68 -2.06
CA ILE A 11 1.18 11.10 -0.67
C ILE A 11 1.98 12.39 -0.42
N ARG A 12 3.20 12.44 -0.93
CA ARG A 12 4.08 13.60 -0.73
C ARG A 12 3.49 14.88 -1.32
N ALA A 13 2.67 14.77 -2.35
CA ALA A 13 2.04 15.90 -2.99
C ALA A 13 1.11 16.67 -2.04
N TYR A 14 0.46 15.98 -1.11
CA TYR A 14 -0.41 16.63 -0.11
C TYR A 14 0.18 16.59 1.30
N ASN A 15 1.17 15.75 1.55
CA ASN A 15 1.83 15.63 2.85
C ASN A 15 3.34 15.59 2.65
N PRO A 16 4.00 16.76 2.56
CA PRO A 16 5.44 16.81 2.37
C PRO A 16 6.25 16.16 3.50
N SER A 17 5.62 15.98 4.67
CA SER A 17 6.24 15.37 5.84
C SER A 17 6.05 13.85 5.90
N THR A 18 5.46 13.25 4.87
CA THR A 18 5.21 11.80 4.87
C THR A 18 6.53 11.05 5.11
N ASN A 19 6.44 9.96 5.87
CA ASN A 19 7.58 9.08 6.10
C ASN A 19 7.68 8.08 4.95
N ALA A 20 8.39 8.47 3.90
CA ALA A 20 8.53 7.65 2.69
C ALA A 20 9.13 6.28 3.00
N GLU A 21 10.06 6.20 3.94
CA GLU A 21 10.69 4.93 4.31
C GLU A 21 9.68 3.95 4.91
N GLN A 22 8.80 4.43 5.79
CA GLN A 22 7.77 3.58 6.39
C GLN A 22 6.74 3.13 5.36
N ILE A 23 6.35 4.00 4.43
CA ILE A 23 5.43 3.65 3.35
C ILE A 23 6.06 2.57 2.46
N ALA A 24 7.33 2.75 2.09
CA ALA A 24 8.04 1.78 1.26
C ALA A 24 8.17 0.43 1.95
N LYS A 25 8.45 0.42 3.26
CA LYS A 25 8.53 -0.82 4.04
C LYS A 25 7.19 -1.54 4.10
N ALA A 26 6.10 -0.79 4.34
CA ALA A 26 4.76 -1.38 4.39
C ALA A 26 4.37 -1.99 3.04
N TYR A 27 4.68 -1.29 1.96
CA TYR A 27 4.41 -1.78 0.60
C TYR A 27 5.20 -3.07 0.33
N GLY A 28 6.50 -3.07 0.62
CA GLY A 28 7.36 -4.25 0.42
C GLY A 28 6.93 -5.42 1.27
N PHE A 29 6.56 -5.17 2.53
CA PHE A 29 6.06 -6.21 3.42
C PHE A 29 4.76 -6.82 2.88
N CYS A 30 3.86 -5.97 2.38
CA CYS A 30 2.62 -6.44 1.75
C CYS A 30 2.91 -7.38 0.57
N GLN A 31 3.86 -7.01 -0.29
CA GLN A 31 4.26 -7.86 -1.41
C GLN A 31 4.81 -9.21 -0.93
N GLU A 32 5.71 -9.19 0.06
CA GLU A 32 6.35 -10.41 0.57
C GLU A 32 5.33 -11.34 1.22
N MET A 33 4.43 -10.80 2.04
CA MET A 33 3.45 -11.61 2.76
C MET A 33 2.45 -12.30 1.83
N HIS A 34 2.20 -11.71 0.67
CA HIS A 34 1.27 -12.27 -0.30
C HIS A 34 1.95 -12.88 -1.52
N GLU A 35 3.27 -13.09 -1.43
CA GLU A 35 4.02 -13.71 -2.52
C GLU A 35 3.46 -15.10 -2.82
N GLY A 36 3.22 -15.37 -4.10
CA GLY A 36 2.65 -16.65 -4.53
C GLY A 36 1.15 -16.78 -4.34
N GLN A 37 0.49 -15.78 -3.78
CA GLN A 37 -0.96 -15.77 -3.62
C GLN A 37 -1.60 -14.97 -4.77
N PHE A 38 -2.69 -15.51 -5.29
CA PHE A 38 -3.38 -14.90 -6.43
C PHE A 38 -4.87 -14.79 -6.16
N ARG A 39 -5.48 -13.75 -6.74
CA ARG A 39 -6.94 -13.59 -6.73
C ARG A 39 -7.55 -14.49 -7.78
N ARG A 40 -8.89 -14.66 -7.72
CA ARG A 40 -9.61 -15.46 -8.73
C ARG A 40 -9.38 -14.95 -10.15
N SER A 41 -9.13 -13.66 -10.31
CA SER A 41 -8.84 -13.05 -11.61
C SER A 41 -7.47 -13.42 -12.16
N GLY A 42 -6.60 -14.06 -11.35
CA GLY A 42 -5.23 -14.39 -11.72
C GLY A 42 -4.21 -13.31 -11.35
N GLU A 43 -4.66 -12.17 -10.83
CA GLU A 43 -3.76 -11.11 -10.38
C GLU A 43 -3.11 -11.45 -9.04
N PRO A 44 -1.87 -11.01 -8.79
CA PRO A 44 -1.26 -11.18 -7.46
C PRO A 44 -2.15 -10.59 -6.38
N TYR A 45 -2.23 -11.28 -5.23
CA TYR A 45 -3.15 -10.88 -4.16
C TYR A 45 -2.83 -9.49 -3.62
N TYR A 46 -1.55 -9.10 -3.54
CA TYR A 46 -1.17 -7.80 -2.99
C TYR A 46 -1.69 -6.60 -3.80
N THR A 47 -2.17 -6.82 -5.02
CA THR A 47 -2.76 -5.73 -5.82
C THR A 47 -3.99 -5.12 -5.12
N HIS A 48 -4.72 -5.91 -4.34
CA HIS A 48 -5.90 -5.42 -3.63
C HIS A 48 -5.56 -4.41 -2.53
N PRO A 49 -4.72 -4.74 -1.52
CA PRO A 49 -4.37 -3.75 -0.50
C PRO A 49 -3.63 -2.53 -1.08
N VAL A 50 -2.84 -2.71 -2.13
CA VAL A 50 -2.18 -1.58 -2.80
C VAL A 50 -3.21 -0.66 -3.45
N ALA A 51 -4.23 -1.22 -4.10
CA ALA A 51 -5.30 -0.42 -4.71
C ALA A 51 -6.08 0.36 -3.65
N VAL A 52 -6.35 -0.25 -2.49
CA VAL A 52 -7.00 0.44 -1.36
C VAL A 52 -6.12 1.58 -0.87
N ALA A 53 -4.82 1.34 -0.70
CA ALA A 53 -3.89 2.38 -0.27
C ALA A 53 -3.88 3.58 -1.23
N ARG A 54 -3.94 3.32 -2.53
CA ARG A 54 -4.01 4.38 -3.53
C ARG A 54 -5.29 5.21 -3.39
N ILE A 55 -6.43 4.56 -3.18
CA ILE A 55 -7.70 5.25 -2.97
C ILE A 55 -7.60 6.18 -1.76
N LEU A 56 -7.00 5.69 -0.66
CA LEU A 56 -6.82 6.48 0.54
C LEU A 56 -5.87 7.66 0.31
N ALA A 57 -4.82 7.47 -0.49
CA ALA A 57 -3.93 8.56 -0.87
C ALA A 57 -4.66 9.61 -1.71
N ASP A 58 -5.54 9.20 -2.62
CA ASP A 58 -6.35 10.12 -3.41
C ASP A 58 -7.29 10.95 -2.50
N GLN A 59 -7.68 10.39 -1.36
CA GLN A 59 -8.50 11.09 -0.36
C GLN A 59 -7.67 11.90 0.64
N HIS A 60 -6.36 11.97 0.46
CA HIS A 60 -5.42 12.73 1.28
C HIS A 60 -5.39 12.27 2.75
N LEU A 61 -5.50 10.98 2.99
CA LEU A 61 -5.45 10.43 4.34
C LEU A 61 -3.99 10.31 4.82
N ASP A 62 -3.82 10.16 6.13
CA ASP A 62 -2.50 10.16 6.74
C ASP A 62 -1.72 8.86 6.54
N ASP A 63 -0.42 8.91 6.86
CA ASP A 63 0.48 7.77 6.70
C ASP A 63 0.00 6.55 7.47
N ALA A 64 -0.46 6.74 8.71
CA ALA A 64 -0.90 5.63 9.56
C ALA A 64 -2.06 4.88 8.92
N THR A 65 -3.01 5.60 8.34
CA THR A 65 -4.17 5.00 7.66
C THR A 65 -3.73 4.21 6.43
N ILE A 66 -2.81 4.77 5.64
CA ILE A 66 -2.32 4.13 4.43
C ILE A 66 -1.52 2.88 4.77
N ILE A 67 -0.64 2.95 5.77
CA ILE A 67 0.14 1.81 6.24
C ILE A 67 -0.78 0.71 6.75
N THR A 68 -1.80 1.07 7.52
CA THR A 68 -2.78 0.11 8.01
C THR A 68 -3.47 -0.62 6.86
N ALA A 69 -3.84 0.11 5.80
CA ALA A 69 -4.47 -0.50 4.63
C ALA A 69 -3.54 -1.51 3.94
N LEU A 70 -2.24 -1.19 3.85
CA LEU A 70 -1.26 -2.09 3.24
C LEU A 70 -1.05 -3.36 4.07
N LEU A 71 -1.18 -3.27 5.40
CA LEU A 71 -0.82 -4.35 6.31
C LEU A 71 -2.02 -5.13 6.87
N HIS A 72 -3.25 -4.64 6.70
CA HIS A 72 -4.39 -5.22 7.44
C HIS A 72 -4.65 -6.69 7.09
N ASP A 73 -4.48 -7.09 5.84
CA ASP A 73 -4.70 -8.47 5.43
C ASP A 73 -3.60 -9.41 5.93
N THR A 74 -2.43 -8.88 6.30
CA THR A 74 -1.35 -9.69 6.84
C THR A 74 -1.59 -10.05 8.31
N ILE A 75 -2.44 -9.30 8.99
CA ILE A 75 -2.72 -9.47 10.42
C ILE A 75 -3.81 -10.50 10.67
N GLU A 76 -4.74 -10.64 9.75
CA GLU A 76 -5.90 -11.52 9.91
C GLU A 76 -5.58 -12.99 9.76
N ASP A 77 -4.48 -13.31 9.15
CA ASP A 77 -4.03 -14.69 8.94
C ASP A 77 -2.97 -15.08 9.96
#